data_70fc07863ea4453e143b1bfcf297aef4
#
_entry.id   70fc07863ea4453e143b1bfcf297aef4
#
_cell.length_a   1.000
_cell.length_b   1.000
_cell.length_c   1.000
_cell.angle_alpha   90.00
_cell.angle_beta   90.00
_cell.angle_gamma   90.00
#
_symmetry.space_group_name_H-M   'P 1'
#
loop_
_entity.id
_entity.type
_entity.pdbx_description
1 polymer ?
#
loop_
_entity_poly.entity_id
_entity_poly.type
_entity_poly.pdbx_seq_one_letter_code
_entity_poly.pdbx_strand_id
1 'polypeptide(L)'
;MKKIASFIATAILCASCVFPINMNGIKIGDGKTVKCKGPVTTNTFDLTGFDAITVNGYADMELFQGDQFQVIVKANEDVFQYLDYKVEDGVLVMETKEHVNIKAETYEMTITLPTLKNLTVNGACDADMKTGYSSGENLSVVVNGAGDFELSGIKVPSFNITLNGAGDIEADGLDVENLAVAINGAGDIDLSGKALKASFTVSGAGNIDASGLECENVSTQKSGFASIKLNK
;
A
#
# COMPACT_ATOMS: atom_id res chain seq x y z
N MET A 1 -3.38 10.69 -17.97
CA MET A 1 -4.80 10.26 -18.07
C MET A 1 -4.81 8.88 -18.73
N LYS A 2 -4.47 7.84 -18.00
CA LYS A 2 -4.48 6.46 -18.49
C LYS A 2 -5.63 5.70 -17.82
N LYS A 3 -6.38 5.05 -18.64
CA LYS A 3 -7.61 4.28 -18.43
C LYS A 3 -7.48 3.21 -17.34
N ILE A 4 -7.98 3.47 -16.14
CA ILE A 4 -8.03 2.51 -15.01
C ILE A 4 -9.42 1.84 -14.88
N ALA A 5 -10.23 1.84 -15.91
CA ALA A 5 -11.62 1.37 -15.81
C ALA A 5 -11.86 -0.10 -16.21
N SER A 6 -10.83 -0.93 -16.47
CA SER A 6 -11.09 -2.24 -17.12
C SER A 6 -10.57 -3.49 -16.41
N PHE A 7 -9.90 -3.41 -15.26
CA PHE A 7 -9.31 -4.60 -14.64
C PHE A 7 -10.04 -5.19 -13.43
N ILE A 8 -11.03 -4.51 -12.87
CA ILE A 8 -11.74 -4.99 -11.66
C ILE A 8 -12.70 -6.16 -11.91
N ALA A 9 -13.00 -6.49 -13.17
CA ALA A 9 -14.06 -7.46 -13.47
C ALA A 9 -13.60 -8.92 -13.71
N THR A 10 -12.30 -9.22 -13.77
CA THR A 10 -11.85 -10.55 -14.20
C THR A 10 -11.12 -11.38 -13.13
N ALA A 11 -10.78 -10.83 -11.98
CA ALA A 11 -10.05 -11.53 -10.93
C ALA A 11 -10.94 -12.34 -9.93
N ILE A 12 -12.27 -12.36 -10.12
CA ILE A 12 -13.22 -12.99 -9.16
C ILE A 12 -13.51 -14.46 -9.47
N LEU A 13 -12.94 -15.08 -10.52
CA LEU A 13 -13.35 -16.43 -10.97
C LEU A 13 -12.28 -17.51 -10.84
N CYS A 14 -11.40 -17.48 -9.86
CA CYS A 14 -10.63 -18.68 -9.46
C CYS A 14 -10.84 -18.98 -7.97
N ALA A 15 -12.10 -19.32 -7.62
CA ALA A 15 -12.46 -19.81 -6.30
C ALA A 15 -12.18 -21.33 -6.22
N SER A 16 -10.97 -21.72 -5.79
CA SER A 16 -10.77 -23.07 -5.24
C SER A 16 -9.47 -23.25 -4.44
N CYS A 17 -8.97 -22.24 -3.73
CA CYS A 17 -8.05 -22.46 -2.62
C CYS A 17 -8.49 -21.60 -1.43
N VAL A 18 -9.48 -22.13 -0.70
CA VAL A 18 -9.92 -21.53 0.57
C VAL A 18 -8.88 -21.86 1.62
N PHE A 19 -7.91 -20.97 1.86
CA PHE A 19 -7.28 -20.91 3.16
C PHE A 19 -8.16 -20.02 4.04
N PRO A 20 -8.50 -20.41 5.27
CA PRO A 20 -9.25 -19.54 6.16
C PRO A 20 -8.34 -18.42 6.62
N ILE A 21 -8.34 -17.32 5.88
CA ILE A 21 -7.86 -16.05 6.41
C ILE A 21 -8.87 -15.67 7.49
N ASN A 22 -8.43 -15.71 8.74
CA ASN A 22 -9.25 -15.26 9.86
C ASN A 22 -9.35 -13.73 9.81
N MET A 23 -10.18 -13.23 8.90
CA MET A 23 -10.53 -11.83 8.80
C MET A 23 -11.64 -11.54 9.83
N ASN A 24 -11.30 -11.60 11.12
CA ASN A 24 -12.21 -11.15 12.16
C ASN A 24 -12.47 -9.66 12.00
N GLY A 25 -13.55 -9.34 11.31
CA GLY A 25 -14.17 -8.02 11.33
C GLY A 25 -14.10 -7.17 10.07
N ILE A 26 -13.34 -7.52 9.04
CA ILE A 26 -13.28 -6.70 7.81
C ILE A 26 -14.38 -7.14 6.85
N LYS A 27 -15.46 -6.37 6.80
CA LYS A 27 -16.51 -6.49 5.77
C LYS A 27 -16.11 -5.65 4.56
N ILE A 28 -15.33 -6.20 3.66
CA ILE A 28 -15.10 -5.58 2.35
C ILE A 28 -16.30 -5.91 1.47
N GLY A 29 -17.08 -4.90 1.07
CA GLY A 29 -18.01 -5.02 -0.06
C GLY A 29 -19.51 -5.02 0.23
N ASP A 30 -19.98 -4.97 1.48
CA ASP A 30 -21.42 -4.89 1.79
C ASP A 30 -21.95 -3.46 1.94
N GLY A 31 -21.10 -2.44 1.76
CA GLY A 31 -21.45 -1.05 1.93
C GLY A 31 -22.27 -0.47 0.76
N LYS A 32 -23.19 0.42 1.08
CA LYS A 32 -23.91 1.22 0.08
C LYS A 32 -22.92 2.08 -0.72
N THR A 33 -22.98 2.03 -2.04
CA THR A 33 -22.19 2.94 -2.89
C THR A 33 -22.82 4.32 -2.92
N VAL A 34 -22.07 5.35 -2.56
CA VAL A 34 -22.45 6.76 -2.65
C VAL A 34 -21.67 7.46 -3.75
N LYS A 35 -22.37 8.26 -4.56
CA LYS A 35 -21.77 9.06 -5.62
C LYS A 35 -21.63 10.48 -5.13
N CYS A 36 -20.40 10.95 -5.06
CA CYS A 36 -20.02 12.29 -4.64
C CYS A 36 -19.66 13.14 -5.86
N LYS A 37 -20.30 14.30 -6.00
CA LYS A 37 -20.18 15.19 -7.17
C LYS A 37 -20.19 16.68 -6.81
N GLY A 38 -20.09 17.01 -5.53
CA GLY A 38 -19.98 18.38 -5.06
C GLY A 38 -18.72 19.10 -5.61
N PRO A 39 -18.56 20.39 -5.41
CA PRO A 39 -17.33 21.10 -5.77
C PRO A 39 -16.13 20.45 -5.05
N VAL A 40 -14.95 20.53 -5.67
CA VAL A 40 -13.73 20.03 -5.06
C VAL A 40 -13.26 21.02 -4.00
N THR A 41 -13.02 20.52 -2.80
CA THR A 41 -12.49 21.28 -1.67
C THR A 41 -11.31 20.54 -1.02
N THR A 42 -10.55 21.26 -0.21
CA THR A 42 -9.40 20.70 0.51
C THR A 42 -9.61 20.93 2.01
N ASN A 43 -9.54 19.85 2.78
CA ASN A 43 -9.62 19.88 4.23
C ASN A 43 -8.36 19.31 4.85
N THR A 44 -7.92 19.93 5.94
CA THR A 44 -6.83 19.44 6.79
C THR A 44 -7.43 18.83 8.05
N PHE A 45 -6.99 17.63 8.38
CA PHE A 45 -7.37 16.92 9.61
C PHE A 45 -6.28 17.12 10.66
N ASP A 46 -6.67 17.52 11.87
CA ASP A 46 -5.75 17.66 13.00
C ASP A 46 -5.51 16.30 13.67
N LEU A 47 -4.72 15.47 12.98
CA LEU A 47 -4.37 14.11 13.37
C LEU A 47 -2.86 14.00 13.54
N THR A 48 -2.41 13.67 14.74
CA THR A 48 -0.99 13.65 15.12
C THR A 48 -0.67 12.44 15.98
N GLY A 49 0.64 12.16 16.18
CA GLY A 49 1.07 11.13 17.12
C GLY A 49 0.94 9.70 16.59
N PHE A 50 1.02 9.52 15.26
CA PHE A 50 1.01 8.20 14.64
C PHE A 50 2.33 7.90 13.92
N ASP A 51 2.73 6.65 13.94
CA ASP A 51 3.87 6.12 13.16
C ASP A 51 3.45 4.92 12.30
N ALA A 52 2.17 4.65 12.23
CA ALA A 52 1.57 3.64 11.38
C ALA A 52 0.30 4.18 10.71
N ILE A 53 0.00 3.65 9.53
CA ILE A 53 -1.20 4.00 8.74
C ILE A 53 -1.94 2.72 8.36
N THR A 54 -3.24 2.70 8.56
CA THR A 54 -4.14 1.65 8.09
C THR A 54 -5.24 2.26 7.22
N VAL A 55 -5.33 1.81 5.98
CA VAL A 55 -6.37 2.20 5.03
C VAL A 55 -7.39 1.07 4.92
N ASN A 56 -8.63 1.34 5.30
CA ASN A 56 -9.76 0.41 5.18
C ASN A 56 -10.72 0.95 4.11
N GLY A 57 -10.48 0.61 2.84
CA GLY A 57 -11.32 1.05 1.72
C GLY A 57 -10.51 1.52 0.52
N TYR A 58 -10.89 2.67 -0.05
CA TYR A 58 -10.21 3.27 -1.19
C TYR A 58 -9.38 4.49 -0.77
N ALA A 59 -8.18 4.62 -1.32
CA ALA A 59 -7.35 5.81 -1.19
C ALA A 59 -6.49 6.03 -2.45
N ASP A 60 -6.21 7.31 -2.75
CA ASP A 60 -5.15 7.74 -3.64
C ASP A 60 -4.27 8.67 -2.80
N MET A 61 -3.04 8.24 -2.50
CA MET A 61 -2.28 8.77 -1.37
C MET A 61 -0.83 9.11 -1.75
N GLU A 62 -0.43 10.33 -1.43
CA GLU A 62 0.98 10.75 -1.43
C GLU A 62 1.52 10.80 0.00
N LEU A 63 2.65 10.14 0.24
CA LEU A 63 3.33 10.08 1.53
C LEU A 63 4.62 10.89 1.50
N PHE A 64 4.78 11.76 2.49
CA PHE A 64 5.97 12.59 2.66
C PHE A 64 6.58 12.41 4.05
N GLN A 65 7.89 12.34 4.12
CA GLN A 65 8.59 12.47 5.38
C GLN A 65 8.80 13.94 5.72
N GLY A 66 8.46 14.35 6.95
CA GLY A 66 8.66 15.71 7.43
C GLY A 66 8.50 15.80 8.94
N ASP A 67 9.00 16.88 9.55
CA ASP A 67 9.04 17.06 11.00
C ASP A 67 7.66 17.27 11.65
N GLN A 68 6.64 17.61 10.85
CA GLN A 68 5.29 17.88 11.32
C GLN A 68 4.30 16.88 10.76
N PHE A 69 3.29 16.54 11.56
CA PHE A 69 2.15 15.77 11.06
C PHE A 69 1.24 16.66 10.22
N GLN A 70 0.83 16.14 9.08
CA GLN A 70 -0.15 16.79 8.22
C GLN A 70 -0.98 15.72 7.50
N VAL A 71 -2.29 15.81 7.58
CA VAL A 71 -3.22 14.95 6.84
C VAL A 71 -4.16 15.86 6.07
N ILE A 72 -3.96 15.92 4.76
CA ILE A 72 -4.75 16.75 3.85
C ILE A 72 -5.56 15.83 2.94
N VAL A 73 -6.83 16.14 2.77
CA VAL A 73 -7.71 15.46 1.81
C VAL A 73 -8.29 16.50 0.86
N LYS A 74 -8.08 16.27 -0.42
CA LYS A 74 -8.69 17.02 -1.53
C LYS A 74 -9.74 16.14 -2.19
N ALA A 75 -11.00 16.50 -2.07
CA ALA A 75 -12.10 15.67 -2.54
C ALA A 75 -13.32 16.50 -2.96
N ASN A 76 -14.27 15.86 -3.64
CA ASN A 76 -15.60 16.42 -3.76
C ASN A 76 -16.18 16.66 -2.36
N GLU A 77 -16.80 17.83 -2.12
CA GLU A 77 -17.23 18.30 -0.79
C GLU A 77 -18.10 17.29 -0.05
N ASP A 78 -18.96 16.61 -0.77
CA ASP A 78 -19.87 15.61 -0.22
C ASP A 78 -19.19 14.29 0.19
N VAL A 79 -17.89 14.10 -0.07
CA VAL A 79 -17.08 12.98 0.45
C VAL A 79 -16.89 13.09 1.96
N PHE A 80 -16.61 14.30 2.47
CA PHE A 80 -16.15 14.50 3.85
C PHE A 80 -17.14 14.02 4.91
N GLN A 81 -18.43 14.03 4.64
CA GLN A 81 -19.44 13.52 5.58
C GLN A 81 -19.33 12.02 5.85
N TYR A 82 -18.70 11.28 4.94
CA TYR A 82 -18.54 9.82 5.02
C TYR A 82 -17.18 9.39 5.58
N LEU A 83 -16.21 10.30 5.72
CA LEU A 83 -14.90 9.94 6.25
C LEU A 83 -14.95 9.72 7.77
N ASP A 84 -14.26 8.68 8.20
CA ASP A 84 -14.00 8.38 9.61
C ASP A 84 -12.49 8.15 9.78
N TYR A 85 -11.76 9.25 10.01
CA TYR A 85 -10.32 9.25 10.19
C TYR A 85 -9.98 9.55 11.63
N LYS A 86 -9.17 8.70 12.24
CA LYS A 86 -8.81 8.78 13.66
C LYS A 86 -7.42 8.24 13.90
N VAL A 87 -6.82 8.62 15.00
CA VAL A 87 -5.58 8.01 15.49
C VAL A 87 -5.93 7.17 16.71
N GLU A 88 -5.64 5.88 16.64
CA GLU A 88 -5.83 4.91 17.73
C GLU A 88 -4.51 4.16 17.94
N ASP A 89 -4.01 4.18 19.17
CA ASP A 89 -2.77 3.48 19.58
C ASP A 89 -1.56 3.74 18.67
N GLY A 90 -1.41 5.00 18.19
CA GLY A 90 -0.31 5.38 17.28
C GLY A 90 -0.54 5.01 15.81
N VAL A 91 -1.71 4.54 15.45
CA VAL A 91 -2.11 4.19 14.08
C VAL A 91 -3.10 5.21 13.55
N LEU A 92 -2.81 5.84 12.42
CA LEU A 92 -3.80 6.59 11.65
C LEU A 92 -4.71 5.58 10.93
N VAL A 93 -5.94 5.43 11.41
CA VAL A 93 -6.96 4.59 10.78
C VAL A 93 -7.80 5.45 9.85
N MET A 94 -7.83 5.07 8.58
CA MET A 94 -8.54 5.74 7.50
C MET A 94 -9.63 4.82 6.99
N GLU A 95 -10.88 5.15 7.29
CA GLU A 95 -12.05 4.36 6.88
C GLU A 95 -13.24 5.26 6.56
N THR A 96 -14.30 4.68 6.05
CA THR A 96 -15.57 5.38 5.84
C THR A 96 -16.60 4.97 6.89
N LYS A 97 -17.42 5.92 7.32
CA LYS A 97 -18.57 5.66 8.20
C LYS A 97 -19.48 4.62 7.55
N GLU A 98 -19.99 3.71 8.35
CA GLU A 98 -20.90 2.64 7.90
C GLU A 98 -20.34 1.83 6.70
N HIS A 99 -19.01 1.85 6.50
CA HIS A 99 -18.32 1.15 5.40
C HIS A 99 -18.91 1.44 4.01
N VAL A 100 -19.35 2.68 3.77
CA VAL A 100 -19.84 3.08 2.46
C VAL A 100 -18.73 3.09 1.42
N ASN A 101 -19.05 2.65 0.21
CA ASN A 101 -18.14 2.76 -0.92
C ASN A 101 -18.31 4.15 -1.57
N ILE A 102 -17.26 4.98 -1.53
CA ILE A 102 -17.26 6.31 -2.13
C ILE A 102 -16.92 6.19 -3.61
N LYS A 103 -17.75 6.82 -4.46
CA LYS A 103 -17.44 7.06 -5.86
C LYS A 103 -17.41 8.56 -6.11
N ALA A 104 -16.22 9.14 -6.12
CA ALA A 104 -15.96 10.55 -6.36
C ALA A 104 -15.14 10.76 -7.65
N GLU A 105 -15.15 11.98 -8.19
CA GLU A 105 -14.29 12.37 -9.31
C GLU A 105 -12.89 12.76 -8.81
N THR A 106 -12.82 13.28 -7.59
CA THR A 106 -11.58 13.64 -6.91
C THR A 106 -11.65 13.12 -5.48
N TYR A 107 -10.64 12.35 -5.07
CA TYR A 107 -10.44 11.89 -3.71
C TYR A 107 -8.96 11.53 -3.54
N GLU A 108 -8.16 12.53 -3.24
CA GLU A 108 -6.71 12.50 -3.15
C GLU A 108 -6.28 12.84 -1.73
N MET A 109 -5.24 12.20 -1.22
CA MET A 109 -4.72 12.44 0.12
C MET A 109 -3.24 12.75 0.08
N THR A 110 -2.82 13.67 0.95
CA THR A 110 -1.42 13.95 1.21
C THR A 110 -1.17 13.79 2.69
N ILE A 111 -0.26 12.90 3.06
CA ILE A 111 0.09 12.63 4.45
C ILE A 111 1.58 12.91 4.65
N THR A 112 1.88 13.77 5.62
CA THR A 112 3.24 14.04 6.08
C THR A 112 3.39 13.56 7.51
N LEU A 113 4.49 12.85 7.83
CA LEU A 113 4.77 12.36 9.16
C LEU A 113 6.29 12.20 9.37
N PRO A 114 6.78 12.29 10.63
CA PRO A 114 8.22 12.16 10.91
C PRO A 114 8.76 10.75 10.67
N THR A 115 7.99 9.74 11.06
CA THR A 115 8.39 8.34 10.99
C THR A 115 7.21 7.46 10.60
N LEU A 116 7.40 6.59 9.62
CA LEU A 116 6.45 5.57 9.23
C LEU A 116 7.04 4.19 9.49
N LYS A 117 6.44 3.40 10.38
CA LYS A 117 6.85 2.02 10.68
C LYS A 117 6.01 1.00 9.92
N ASN A 118 4.75 1.34 9.69
CA ASN A 118 3.79 0.39 9.10
C ASN A 118 2.78 1.10 8.19
N LEU A 119 2.62 0.58 6.98
CA LEU A 119 1.53 0.93 6.08
C LEU A 119 0.73 -0.34 5.79
N THR A 120 -0.51 -0.39 6.20
CA THR A 120 -1.43 -1.50 5.94
C THR A 120 -2.59 -1.03 5.08
N VAL A 121 -2.81 -1.68 3.97
CA VAL A 121 -3.93 -1.39 3.07
C VAL A 121 -4.87 -2.59 3.05
N ASN A 122 -6.11 -2.37 3.44
CA ASN A 122 -7.21 -3.34 3.39
C ASN A 122 -8.27 -2.82 2.40
N GLY A 123 -7.99 -2.93 1.11
CA GLY A 123 -8.89 -2.40 0.10
C GLY A 123 -8.19 -2.10 -1.22
N ALA A 124 -8.46 -0.95 -1.80
CA ALA A 124 -7.81 -0.47 -3.01
C ALA A 124 -7.08 0.85 -2.71
N CYS A 125 -5.78 0.90 -2.99
CA CYS A 125 -5.00 2.11 -2.70
C CYS A 125 -3.86 2.23 -3.70
N ASP A 126 -3.78 3.40 -4.31
CA ASP A 126 -2.57 3.81 -5.01
C ASP A 126 -1.78 4.71 -4.04
N ALA A 127 -0.49 4.42 -3.84
CA ALA A 127 0.33 5.14 -2.87
C ALA A 127 1.72 5.48 -3.40
N ASP A 128 2.05 6.76 -3.32
CA ASP A 128 3.31 7.31 -3.78
C ASP A 128 4.18 7.81 -2.63
N MET A 129 5.44 7.38 -2.57
CA MET A 129 6.49 7.90 -1.68
C MET A 129 7.73 8.27 -2.51
N LYS A 130 7.60 9.26 -3.39
CA LYS A 130 8.63 9.63 -4.39
C LYS A 130 9.79 10.47 -3.85
N THR A 131 9.61 11.12 -2.70
CA THR A 131 10.62 12.05 -2.14
C THR A 131 11.70 11.36 -1.30
N GLY A 132 11.62 10.03 -1.21
CA GLY A 132 12.49 9.24 -0.35
C GLY A 132 12.01 9.18 1.10
N TYR A 133 12.47 8.15 1.79
CA TYR A 133 12.19 7.93 3.20
C TYR A 133 13.41 7.36 3.91
N SER A 134 13.82 7.97 5.02
CA SER A 134 14.97 7.52 5.79
C SER A 134 14.67 7.52 7.29
N SER A 135 14.89 6.38 7.93
CA SER A 135 14.65 6.20 9.36
C SER A 135 15.59 5.17 9.98
N GLY A 136 15.89 5.32 11.26
CA GLY A 136 16.50 4.26 12.06
C GLY A 136 15.56 3.13 12.47
N GLU A 137 14.27 3.25 12.16
CA GLU A 137 13.24 2.26 12.43
C GLU A 137 12.99 1.38 11.20
N ASN A 138 12.46 0.19 11.42
CA ASN A 138 12.04 -0.70 10.33
C ASN A 138 10.77 -0.18 9.64
N LEU A 139 10.63 -0.48 8.35
CA LEU A 139 9.42 -0.19 7.59
C LEU A 139 8.76 -1.50 7.12
N SER A 140 7.44 -1.57 7.25
CA SER A 140 6.62 -2.65 6.73
C SER A 140 5.47 -2.10 5.88
N VAL A 141 5.29 -2.64 4.68
CA VAL A 141 4.17 -2.34 3.79
C VAL A 141 3.40 -3.63 3.54
N VAL A 142 2.13 -3.64 3.91
CA VAL A 142 1.23 -4.79 3.76
C VAL A 142 0.02 -4.38 2.94
N VAL A 143 -0.16 -5.02 1.79
CA VAL A 143 -1.28 -4.78 0.89
C VAL A 143 -2.20 -6.00 0.88
N ASN A 144 -3.38 -5.87 1.49
CA ASN A 144 -4.43 -6.88 1.53
C ASN A 144 -5.56 -6.47 0.56
N GLY A 145 -5.24 -6.29 -0.70
CA GLY A 145 -6.23 -5.78 -1.64
C GLY A 145 -5.66 -5.56 -3.03
N ALA A 146 -5.85 -4.38 -3.58
CA ALA A 146 -5.36 -4.03 -4.91
C ALA A 146 -4.80 -2.59 -4.91
N GLY A 147 -3.85 -2.31 -5.79
CA GLY A 147 -3.32 -0.97 -6.02
C GLY A 147 -1.88 -0.96 -6.47
N ASP A 148 -1.44 0.22 -6.87
CA ASP A 148 -0.10 0.46 -7.37
C ASP A 148 0.68 1.31 -6.35
N PHE A 149 1.92 0.91 -6.05
CA PHE A 149 2.76 1.55 -5.04
C PHE A 149 4.09 1.96 -5.65
N GLU A 150 4.41 3.26 -5.57
CA GLU A 150 5.73 3.79 -5.94
C GLU A 150 6.49 4.20 -4.65
N LEU A 151 7.49 3.41 -4.25
CA LEU A 151 8.24 3.55 -3.01
C LEU A 151 9.71 3.85 -3.31
N SER A 152 10.06 5.10 -3.49
CA SER A 152 11.42 5.49 -3.92
C SER A 152 12.31 5.92 -2.75
N GLY A 153 13.61 5.62 -2.83
CA GLY A 153 14.63 6.12 -1.91
C GLY A 153 14.47 5.68 -0.47
N ILE A 154 14.05 4.43 -0.24
CA ILE A 154 13.85 3.87 1.10
C ILE A 154 15.18 3.50 1.75
N LYS A 155 15.48 4.13 2.89
CA LYS A 155 16.70 3.93 3.68
C LYS A 155 16.36 3.60 5.12
N VAL A 156 16.32 2.31 5.43
CA VAL A 156 15.94 1.78 6.75
C VAL A 156 16.71 0.49 7.08
N PRO A 157 16.82 0.08 8.37
CA PRO A 157 17.50 -1.16 8.71
C PRO A 157 16.82 -2.40 8.11
N SER A 158 15.51 -2.47 8.16
CA SER A 158 14.76 -3.58 7.55
C SER A 158 13.52 -3.07 6.82
N PHE A 159 13.32 -3.54 5.59
CA PHE A 159 12.14 -3.26 4.79
C PHE A 159 11.40 -4.55 4.46
N ASN A 160 10.12 -4.60 4.82
CA ASN A 160 9.25 -5.73 4.56
C ASN A 160 8.12 -5.32 3.63
N ILE A 161 7.92 -6.04 2.54
CA ILE A 161 6.81 -5.86 1.60
C ILE A 161 6.00 -7.15 1.57
N THR A 162 4.69 -7.07 1.78
CA THR A 162 3.78 -8.21 1.65
C THR A 162 2.59 -7.81 0.79
N LEU A 163 2.44 -8.48 -0.35
CA LEU A 163 1.30 -8.32 -1.25
C LEU A 163 0.40 -9.56 -1.15
N ASN A 164 -0.75 -9.42 -0.49
CA ASN A 164 -1.78 -10.44 -0.34
C ASN A 164 -2.99 -10.15 -1.25
N GLY A 165 -2.75 -9.84 -2.50
CA GLY A 165 -3.82 -9.41 -3.38
C GLY A 165 -3.37 -9.30 -4.82
N ALA A 166 -3.71 -8.19 -5.47
CA ALA A 166 -3.32 -7.89 -6.85
C ALA A 166 -2.84 -6.44 -6.96
N GLY A 167 -1.77 -6.20 -7.69
CA GLY A 167 -1.23 -4.86 -7.91
C GLY A 167 0.27 -4.88 -8.15
N ASP A 168 0.81 -3.72 -8.42
CA ASP A 168 2.21 -3.55 -8.76
C ASP A 168 2.91 -2.69 -7.70
N ILE A 169 4.12 -3.08 -7.32
CA ILE A 169 4.94 -2.33 -6.36
C ILE A 169 6.29 -2.05 -7.00
N GLU A 170 6.60 -0.78 -7.18
CA GLU A 170 7.92 -0.32 -7.61
C GLU A 170 8.66 0.25 -6.39
N ALA A 171 9.82 -0.33 -6.04
CA ALA A 171 10.64 0.12 -4.93
C ALA A 171 12.07 0.40 -5.40
N ASP A 172 12.31 1.64 -5.74
CA ASP A 172 13.55 2.10 -6.34
C ASP A 172 14.50 2.79 -5.34
N GLY A 173 15.81 2.64 -5.58
CA GLY A 173 16.83 3.34 -4.79
C GLY A 173 16.86 2.89 -3.33
N LEU A 174 16.62 1.60 -3.09
CA LEU A 174 16.71 1.00 -1.76
C LEU A 174 18.14 1.06 -1.20
N ASP A 175 18.25 1.30 0.11
CA ASP A 175 19.50 1.21 0.87
C ASP A 175 19.16 0.59 2.25
N VAL A 176 19.13 -0.75 2.31
CA VAL A 176 18.64 -1.49 3.46
C VAL A 176 19.58 -2.62 3.88
N GLU A 177 19.59 -2.99 5.16
CA GLU A 177 20.34 -4.16 5.61
C GLU A 177 19.56 -5.46 5.29
N ASN A 178 18.26 -5.47 5.58
CA ASN A 178 17.43 -6.64 5.36
C ASN A 178 16.19 -6.28 4.52
N LEU A 179 15.98 -6.99 3.42
CA LEU A 179 14.81 -6.87 2.55
C LEU A 179 14.03 -8.19 2.55
N ALA A 180 12.76 -8.14 2.93
CA ALA A 180 11.88 -9.29 2.80
C ALA A 180 10.67 -8.93 1.94
N VAL A 181 10.45 -9.71 0.87
CA VAL A 181 9.35 -9.49 -0.07
C VAL A 181 8.55 -10.75 -0.24
N ALA A 182 7.25 -10.67 -0.03
CA ALA A 182 6.33 -11.79 -0.18
C ALA A 182 5.14 -11.41 -1.06
N ILE A 183 4.88 -12.21 -2.10
CA ILE A 183 3.66 -12.15 -2.91
C ILE A 183 2.83 -13.39 -2.61
N ASN A 184 1.62 -13.20 -2.10
CA ASN A 184 0.63 -14.24 -1.85
C ASN A 184 -0.62 -13.97 -2.71
N GLY A 185 -0.44 -13.73 -3.99
CA GLY A 185 -1.54 -13.29 -4.87
C GLY A 185 -1.13 -13.23 -6.33
N ALA A 186 -1.51 -12.16 -7.00
CA ALA A 186 -1.15 -11.88 -8.38
C ALA A 186 -0.69 -10.42 -8.50
N GLY A 187 0.54 -10.22 -8.90
CA GLY A 187 1.11 -8.87 -9.08
C GLY A 187 2.60 -8.90 -9.30
N ASP A 188 3.13 -7.78 -9.66
CA ASP A 188 4.54 -7.63 -9.99
C ASP A 188 5.22 -6.69 -9.00
N ILE A 189 6.45 -7.04 -8.57
CA ILE A 189 7.26 -6.20 -7.70
C ILE A 189 8.61 -5.96 -8.34
N ASP A 190 8.92 -4.70 -8.63
CA ASP A 190 10.18 -4.27 -9.19
C ASP A 190 11.06 -3.61 -8.11
N LEU A 191 12.32 -4.08 -8.00
CA LEU A 191 13.22 -3.67 -6.94
C LEU A 191 14.56 -3.20 -7.48
N SER A 192 15.00 -2.04 -7.05
CA SER A 192 16.34 -1.54 -7.37
C SER A 192 17.03 -0.89 -6.17
N GLY A 193 18.37 -0.80 -6.20
CA GLY A 193 19.17 -0.21 -5.14
C GLY A 193 20.07 -1.23 -4.46
N LYS A 194 20.14 -1.22 -3.12
CA LYS A 194 21.06 -2.06 -2.33
C LYS A 194 20.40 -2.73 -1.14
N ALA A 195 20.73 -4.00 -0.93
CA ALA A 195 20.38 -4.73 0.29
C ALA A 195 21.56 -5.62 0.72
N LEU A 196 21.81 -5.73 2.01
CA LEU A 196 22.83 -6.67 2.50
C LEU A 196 22.31 -8.11 2.43
N LYS A 197 21.03 -8.31 2.78
CA LYS A 197 20.33 -9.59 2.70
C LYS A 197 18.95 -9.41 2.12
N ALA A 198 18.54 -10.32 1.23
CA ALA A 198 17.22 -10.32 0.66
C ALA A 198 16.56 -11.70 0.74
N SER A 199 15.27 -11.72 1.01
CA SER A 199 14.43 -12.92 0.99
C SER A 199 13.20 -12.66 0.15
N PHE A 200 13.02 -13.45 -0.93
CA PHE A 200 11.92 -13.33 -1.85
C PHE A 200 11.05 -14.58 -1.84
N THR A 201 9.77 -14.42 -1.58
CA THR A 201 8.79 -15.50 -1.57
C THR A 201 7.64 -15.15 -2.51
N VAL A 202 7.31 -16.05 -3.43
CA VAL A 202 6.13 -15.92 -4.29
C VAL A 202 5.26 -17.17 -4.17
N SER A 203 4.02 -16.96 -3.74
CA SER A 203 2.98 -17.99 -3.64
C SER A 203 1.76 -17.53 -4.43
N GLY A 204 1.67 -17.94 -5.72
CA GLY A 204 0.57 -17.51 -6.58
C GLY A 204 0.99 -17.31 -8.03
N ALA A 205 0.50 -16.25 -8.66
CA ALA A 205 0.85 -15.87 -10.01
C ALA A 205 1.43 -14.43 -9.98
N GLY A 206 2.73 -14.31 -9.81
CA GLY A 206 3.37 -12.99 -9.70
C GLY A 206 4.86 -13.06 -9.99
N ASN A 207 5.46 -11.90 -10.19
CA ASN A 207 6.86 -11.77 -10.52
C ASN A 207 7.56 -10.83 -9.53
N ILE A 208 8.80 -11.15 -9.16
CA ILE A 208 9.71 -10.22 -8.52
C ILE A 208 10.89 -9.99 -9.46
N ASP A 209 11.04 -8.76 -9.95
CA ASP A 209 12.23 -8.34 -10.69
C ASP A 209 13.16 -7.57 -9.74
N ALA A 210 14.20 -8.25 -9.29
CA ALA A 210 15.29 -7.68 -8.49
C ALA A 210 16.59 -7.59 -9.29
N SER A 211 16.51 -7.48 -10.62
CA SER A 211 17.69 -7.34 -11.47
C SER A 211 18.42 -6.00 -11.29
N GLY A 212 17.73 -4.98 -10.77
CA GLY A 212 18.30 -3.69 -10.38
C GLY A 212 18.82 -3.64 -8.94
N LEU A 213 18.69 -4.72 -8.16
CA LEU A 213 19.09 -4.76 -6.76
C LEU A 213 20.48 -5.36 -6.60
N GLU A 214 21.41 -4.60 -6.03
CA GLU A 214 22.69 -5.12 -5.55
C GLU A 214 22.50 -5.79 -4.19
N CYS A 215 22.72 -7.11 -4.09
CA CYS A 215 22.53 -7.85 -2.85
C CYS A 215 23.57 -8.98 -2.70
N GLU A 216 24.22 -9.05 -1.53
CA GLU A 216 25.24 -10.06 -1.26
C GLU A 216 24.64 -11.45 -0.98
N ASN A 217 23.52 -11.49 -0.25
CA ASN A 217 22.91 -12.74 0.22
C ASN A 217 21.44 -12.78 -0.14
N VAL A 218 21.07 -13.60 -1.13
CA VAL A 218 19.68 -13.73 -1.59
C VAL A 218 19.17 -15.13 -1.33
N SER A 219 17.99 -15.23 -0.72
CA SER A 219 17.21 -16.47 -0.65
C SER A 219 15.92 -16.33 -1.43
N THR A 220 15.50 -17.38 -2.13
CA THR A 220 14.27 -17.36 -2.94
C THR A 220 13.43 -18.60 -2.71
N GLN A 221 12.12 -18.42 -2.61
CA GLN A 221 11.13 -19.50 -2.56
C GLN A 221 9.98 -19.20 -3.52
N LYS A 222 9.61 -20.20 -4.33
CA LYS A 222 8.53 -20.06 -5.33
C LYS A 222 7.55 -21.20 -5.25
N SER A 223 6.26 -20.88 -5.35
CA SER A 223 5.15 -21.80 -5.46
C SER A 223 4.10 -21.22 -6.41
N GLY A 224 3.64 -22.00 -7.38
CA GLY A 224 2.67 -21.55 -8.39
C GLY A 224 3.34 -21.08 -9.70
N PHE A 225 2.68 -20.16 -10.39
CA PHE A 225 3.18 -19.56 -11.64
C PHE A 225 3.98 -18.28 -11.32
N ALA A 226 5.19 -18.47 -10.83
CA ALA A 226 6.00 -17.39 -10.28
C ALA A 226 7.34 -17.25 -10.99
N SER A 227 7.80 -15.99 -11.14
CA SER A 227 9.14 -15.65 -11.59
C SER A 227 9.86 -14.80 -10.54
N ILE A 228 11.14 -15.09 -10.30
CA ILE A 228 12.03 -14.22 -9.53
C ILE A 228 13.28 -14.04 -10.38
N LYS A 229 13.55 -12.80 -10.77
CA LYS A 229 14.72 -12.41 -11.56
C LYS A 229 15.68 -11.65 -10.66
N LEU A 230 16.93 -12.06 -10.64
CA LEU A 230 17.98 -11.48 -9.80
C LEU A 230 19.04 -10.80 -10.68
N ASN A 231 19.79 -9.89 -10.07
CA ASN A 231 21.02 -9.36 -10.66
C ASN A 231 22.01 -10.51 -10.91
N LYS A 232 22.71 -10.48 -12.05
CA LYS A 232 23.70 -11.51 -12.43
C LYS A 232 25.09 -11.11 -11.97
#